data_6f3b63315aa3b228adbb31a6dee45d16
#
_entry.id   6f3b63315aa3b228adbb31a6dee45d16
#
_cell.length_a   1.000
_cell.length_b   1.000
_cell.length_c   1.000
_cell.angle_alpha   90.00
_cell.angle_beta   90.00
_cell.angle_gamma   90.00
#
_symmetry.space_group_name_H-M   'P 1'
#
loop_
_entity.id
_entity.type
_entity.pdbx_description
1 polymer ?
#
loop_
_entity_poly.entity_id
_entity_poly.type
_entity_poly.pdbx_seq_one_letter_code
_entity_poly.pdbx_strand_id
1 'polypeptide(L)'
;MKRQISSYKGRKLCLWQKLLLSAVLAGAVTFAGLFGAVLYGSYDHIQGDPRAMVVLGCQVMPDGEPSILLRDRLDRALDYLEDHPDLTVVVSGGQGDNEPVTEARCMADYLMENG
;
A
#
# COMPACT_ATOMS: atom_id res chain seq x y z
N MET A 1 -32.78 59.03 5.05
CA MET A 1 -32.65 57.57 4.91
C MET A 1 -31.22 57.18 5.28
N LYS A 2 -30.96 56.89 6.58
CA LYS A 2 -29.61 56.55 7.08
C LYS A 2 -29.39 55.03 6.95
N ARG A 3 -28.50 54.62 6.06
CA ARG A 3 -28.08 53.22 5.94
C ARG A 3 -27.25 52.84 7.18
N GLN A 4 -27.78 51.96 8.00
CA GLN A 4 -27.05 51.27 9.07
C GLN A 4 -26.04 50.33 8.42
N ILE A 5 -24.78 50.72 8.43
CA ILE A 5 -23.68 49.85 8.09
C ILE A 5 -23.44 49.02 9.35
N SER A 6 -23.98 47.77 9.34
CA SER A 6 -23.71 46.77 10.38
C SER A 6 -22.22 46.45 10.38
N SER A 7 -21.53 46.97 11.40
CA SER A 7 -20.12 46.63 11.69
C SER A 7 -20.02 45.16 12.03
N TYR A 8 -19.48 44.39 11.14
CA TYR A 8 -19.12 42.99 11.37
C TYR A 8 -17.96 42.95 12.37
N LYS A 9 -18.29 42.91 13.68
CA LYS A 9 -17.34 42.79 14.77
C LYS A 9 -16.83 41.36 14.74
N GLY A 10 -15.67 41.13 14.07
CA GLY A 10 -14.99 39.83 14.03
C GLY A 10 -14.84 39.29 15.44
N ARG A 11 -15.47 38.15 15.72
CA ARG A 11 -15.32 37.45 17.01
C ARG A 11 -13.86 37.10 17.19
N LYS A 12 -13.23 37.71 18.17
CA LYS A 12 -11.88 37.33 18.58
C LYS A 12 -11.98 35.91 19.14
N LEU A 13 -11.36 34.95 18.47
CA LEU A 13 -11.26 33.56 18.94
C LEU A 13 -10.66 33.55 20.34
N CYS A 14 -11.28 32.83 21.27
CA CYS A 14 -10.76 32.58 22.60
C CYS A 14 -9.42 31.83 22.50
N LEU A 15 -8.53 32.03 23.47
CA LEU A 15 -7.19 31.40 23.50
C LEU A 15 -7.27 29.89 23.27
N TRP A 16 -8.23 29.21 23.88
CA TRP A 16 -8.48 27.79 23.72
C TRP A 16 -8.84 27.39 22.28
N GLN A 17 -9.63 28.22 21.58
CA GLN A 17 -9.99 27.97 20.17
C GLN A 17 -8.77 28.11 19.25
N LYS A 18 -7.86 29.04 19.55
CA LYS A 18 -6.60 29.20 18.81
C LYS A 18 -5.67 28.01 19.05
N LEU A 19 -5.57 27.51 20.29
CA LEU A 19 -4.78 26.34 20.63
C LEU A 19 -5.32 25.08 19.95
N LEU A 20 -6.64 24.88 19.97
CA LEU A 20 -7.28 23.76 19.27
C LEU A 20 -7.02 23.84 17.76
N LEU A 21 -7.21 25.03 17.17
CA LEU A 21 -6.99 25.21 15.72
C LEU A 21 -5.52 24.95 15.35
N SER A 22 -4.57 25.41 16.17
CA SER A 22 -3.15 25.15 15.92
C SER A 22 -2.79 23.67 16.06
N ALA A 23 -3.37 22.95 17.03
CA ALA A 23 -3.17 21.53 17.20
C ALA A 23 -3.74 20.71 16.00
N VAL A 24 -4.93 21.07 15.55
CA VAL A 24 -5.56 20.43 14.36
C VAL A 24 -4.73 20.69 13.11
N LEU A 25 -4.25 21.93 12.94
CA LEU A 25 -3.40 22.29 11.79
C LEU A 25 -2.08 21.53 11.81
N ALA A 26 -1.41 21.45 12.98
CA ALA A 26 -0.19 20.68 13.15
C ALA A 26 -0.39 19.20 12.85
N GLY A 27 -1.50 18.61 13.34
CA GLY A 27 -1.89 17.23 13.04
C GLY A 27 -2.12 16.99 11.55
N ALA A 28 -2.81 17.90 10.88
CA ALA A 28 -3.07 17.81 9.44
C ALA A 28 -1.78 17.90 8.61
N VAL A 29 -0.86 18.78 8.97
CA VAL A 29 0.45 18.90 8.30
C VAL A 29 1.29 17.64 8.49
N THR A 30 1.33 17.10 9.71
CA THR A 30 2.06 15.86 10.01
C THR A 30 1.47 14.68 9.22
N PHE A 31 0.14 14.55 9.22
CA PHE A 31 -0.56 13.52 8.46
C PHE A 31 -0.27 13.63 6.96
N ALA A 32 -0.37 14.83 6.38
CA ALA A 32 -0.08 15.06 4.97
C ALA A 32 1.37 14.71 4.61
N GLY A 33 2.33 15.03 5.49
CA GLY A 33 3.75 14.69 5.31
C GLY A 33 3.99 13.18 5.33
N LEU A 34 3.43 12.47 6.32
CA LEU A 34 3.54 11.01 6.41
C LEU A 34 2.84 10.32 5.24
N PHE A 35 1.65 10.77 4.88
CA PHE A 35 0.91 10.24 3.74
C PHE A 35 1.67 10.44 2.42
N GLY A 36 2.25 11.61 2.21
CA GLY A 36 3.12 11.88 1.07
C GLY A 36 4.35 10.98 1.02
N ALA A 37 4.99 10.71 2.18
CA ALA A 37 6.13 9.80 2.27
C ALA A 37 5.74 8.35 1.93
N VAL A 38 4.57 7.89 2.38
CA VAL A 38 4.03 6.56 2.03
C VAL A 38 3.74 6.47 0.54
N LEU A 39 3.09 7.47 -0.05
CA LEU A 39 2.82 7.51 -1.49
C LEU A 39 4.11 7.50 -2.30
N TYR A 40 5.12 8.28 -1.88
CA TYR A 40 6.42 8.29 -2.55
C TYR A 40 7.11 6.93 -2.48
N GLY A 41 7.06 6.25 -1.33
CA GLY A 41 7.62 4.90 -1.15
C GLY A 41 6.84 3.78 -1.86
N SER A 42 5.58 4.03 -2.27
CA SER A 42 4.76 3.05 -2.99
C SER A 42 5.01 3.02 -4.50
N TYR A 43 5.74 3.98 -5.03
CA TYR A 43 6.16 3.93 -6.45
C TYR A 43 7.25 2.90 -6.64
N ASP A 44 7.15 2.13 -7.71
CA ASP A 44 8.16 1.15 -8.09
C ASP A 44 9.49 1.84 -8.42
N HIS A 45 10.53 1.50 -7.66
CA HIS A 45 11.89 2.04 -7.84
C HIS A 45 12.80 0.96 -8.41
N ILE A 46 12.40 0.35 -9.53
CA ILE A 46 13.24 -0.63 -10.21
C ILE A 46 14.36 0.11 -10.91
N GLN A 47 15.60 -0.14 -10.49
CA GLN A 47 16.80 0.42 -11.11
C GLN A 47 17.52 -0.67 -11.92
N GLY A 48 17.71 -0.42 -13.20
CA GLY A 48 18.43 -1.33 -14.10
C GLY A 48 17.53 -2.32 -14.81
N ASP A 49 18.15 -3.34 -15.39
CA ASP A 49 17.49 -4.45 -16.10
C ASP A 49 17.57 -5.71 -15.22
N PRO A 50 16.50 -6.05 -14.47
CA PRO A 50 16.52 -7.20 -13.58
C PRO A 50 16.57 -8.50 -14.38
N ARG A 51 17.38 -9.45 -13.90
CA ARG A 51 17.46 -10.81 -14.48
C ARG A 51 16.63 -11.84 -13.75
N ALA A 52 16.18 -11.52 -12.59
CA ALA A 52 15.37 -12.39 -11.76
C ALA A 52 14.36 -11.59 -10.92
N MET A 53 13.20 -12.17 -10.70
CA MET A 53 12.16 -11.69 -9.80
C MET A 53 12.06 -12.66 -8.62
N VAL A 54 12.02 -12.13 -7.40
CA VAL A 54 11.76 -12.93 -6.20
C VAL A 54 10.37 -12.58 -5.67
N VAL A 55 9.48 -13.55 -5.62
CA VAL A 55 8.14 -13.40 -5.03
C VAL A 55 8.15 -14.01 -3.64
N LEU A 56 7.86 -13.19 -2.64
CA LEU A 56 7.81 -13.62 -1.24
C LEU A 56 6.40 -14.06 -0.88
N GLY A 57 6.28 -15.20 -0.22
CA GLY A 57 5.02 -15.70 0.32
C GLY A 57 4.48 -14.85 1.46
N CYS A 58 3.23 -15.05 1.81
CA CYS A 58 2.64 -14.45 3.01
C CYS A 58 1.65 -15.37 3.73
N GLN A 59 0.83 -16.12 3.04
CA GLN A 59 -0.07 -17.11 3.65
C GLN A 59 -0.80 -17.93 2.58
N VAL A 60 -0.97 -19.23 2.85
CA VAL A 60 -1.87 -20.13 2.13
C VAL A 60 -3.10 -20.40 3.01
N MET A 61 -4.27 -20.42 2.40
CA MET A 61 -5.51 -20.71 3.10
C MET A 61 -5.64 -22.22 3.39
N PRO A 62 -6.46 -22.65 4.37
CA PRO A 62 -6.65 -24.06 4.69
C PRO A 62 -7.20 -24.94 3.56
N ASP A 63 -7.77 -24.32 2.52
CA ASP A 63 -8.25 -24.99 1.29
C ASP A 63 -7.14 -25.19 0.25
N GLY A 64 -5.92 -24.69 0.52
CA GLY A 64 -4.78 -24.76 -0.37
C GLY A 64 -4.63 -23.60 -1.35
N GLU A 65 -5.59 -22.67 -1.36
CA GLU A 65 -5.57 -21.49 -2.21
C GLU A 65 -4.71 -20.37 -1.62
N PRO A 66 -4.14 -19.49 -2.47
CA PRO A 66 -3.43 -18.33 -1.97
C PRO A 66 -4.39 -17.36 -1.24
N SER A 67 -3.95 -16.79 -0.13
CA SER A 67 -4.69 -15.72 0.53
C SER A 67 -4.88 -14.52 -0.42
N ILE A 68 -5.84 -13.65 -0.11
CA ILE A 68 -6.11 -12.44 -0.94
C ILE A 68 -4.83 -11.63 -1.17
N LEU A 69 -4.04 -11.42 -0.10
CA LEU A 69 -2.77 -10.67 -0.20
C LEU A 69 -1.72 -11.39 -1.04
N LEU A 70 -1.68 -12.73 -0.95
CA LEU A 70 -0.76 -13.53 -1.76
C LEU A 70 -1.18 -13.52 -3.23
N ARG A 71 -2.47 -13.63 -3.50
CA ARG A 71 -3.03 -13.56 -4.86
C ARG A 71 -2.74 -12.21 -5.52
N ASP A 72 -3.03 -11.09 -4.86
CA ASP A 72 -2.72 -9.75 -5.38
C ASP A 72 -1.25 -9.59 -5.73
N ARG A 73 -0.36 -10.20 -4.93
CA ARG A 73 1.09 -10.20 -5.19
C ARG A 73 1.45 -11.04 -6.41
N LEU A 74 0.83 -12.19 -6.58
CA LEU A 74 1.06 -13.09 -7.71
C LEU A 74 0.50 -12.48 -9.01
N ASP A 75 -0.68 -11.87 -8.96
CA ASP A 75 -1.26 -11.18 -10.10
C ASP A 75 -0.36 -10.01 -10.54
N ARG A 76 0.19 -9.25 -9.57
CA ARG A 76 1.15 -8.18 -9.89
C ARG A 76 2.47 -8.71 -10.48
N ALA A 77 2.91 -9.90 -10.06
CA ALA A 77 4.06 -10.56 -10.65
C ALA A 77 3.78 -11.00 -12.10
N LEU A 78 2.60 -11.55 -12.38
CA LEU A 78 2.16 -11.91 -13.72
C LEU A 78 2.10 -10.70 -14.65
N ASP A 79 1.48 -9.59 -14.22
CA ASP A 79 1.45 -8.33 -14.97
C ASP A 79 2.87 -7.87 -15.37
N TYR A 80 3.83 -7.98 -14.45
CA TYR A 80 5.21 -7.60 -14.75
C TYR A 80 5.91 -8.56 -15.72
N LEU A 81 5.59 -9.85 -15.64
CA LEU A 81 6.16 -10.89 -16.52
C LEU A 81 5.65 -10.79 -17.96
N GLU A 82 4.44 -10.25 -18.18
CA GLU A 82 3.93 -9.98 -19.53
C GLU A 82 4.89 -9.07 -20.32
N ASP A 83 5.47 -8.06 -19.66
CA ASP A 83 6.43 -7.14 -20.25
C ASP A 83 7.89 -7.67 -20.23
N HIS A 84 8.16 -8.71 -19.39
CA HIS A 84 9.51 -9.24 -19.15
C HIS A 84 9.53 -10.78 -19.16
N PRO A 85 9.22 -11.42 -20.31
CA PRO A 85 9.04 -12.88 -20.38
C PRO A 85 10.33 -13.70 -20.14
N ASP A 86 11.48 -13.06 -20.26
CA ASP A 86 12.79 -13.73 -20.07
C ASP A 86 13.25 -13.75 -18.60
N LEU A 87 12.45 -13.20 -17.68
CA LEU A 87 12.80 -13.16 -16.26
C LEU A 87 12.72 -14.54 -15.61
N THR A 88 13.76 -14.89 -14.84
CA THR A 88 13.70 -16.05 -13.94
C THR A 88 12.89 -15.67 -12.70
N VAL A 89 11.82 -16.41 -12.45
CA VAL A 89 11.01 -16.22 -11.23
C VAL A 89 11.42 -17.19 -10.13
N VAL A 90 11.71 -16.66 -8.96
CA VAL A 90 12.02 -17.42 -7.75
C VAL A 90 10.93 -17.15 -6.72
N VAL A 91 10.26 -18.18 -6.26
CA VAL A 91 9.25 -18.09 -5.20
C VAL A 91 9.86 -18.54 -3.87
N SER A 92 9.60 -17.80 -2.80
CA SER A 92 10.13 -18.09 -1.46
C SER A 92 9.01 -17.98 -0.43
N GLY A 93 8.78 -19.09 0.29
CA GLY A 93 7.79 -19.15 1.35
C GLY A 93 7.84 -20.49 2.06
N GLY A 94 7.53 -20.48 3.34
CA GLY A 94 7.47 -21.65 4.21
C GLY A 94 6.11 -22.35 4.19
N GLN A 95 5.84 -23.05 5.28
CA GLN A 95 4.55 -23.68 5.54
C GLN A 95 4.16 -23.39 6.98
N GLY A 96 3.02 -22.74 7.16
CA GLY A 96 2.42 -22.51 8.48
C GLY A 96 1.69 -23.76 9.00
N ASP A 97 1.39 -23.77 10.30
CA ASP A 97 0.75 -24.92 10.98
C ASP A 97 -0.63 -25.29 10.40
N ASN A 98 -1.34 -24.33 9.81
CA ASN A 98 -2.67 -24.53 9.24
C ASN A 98 -2.69 -24.52 7.70
N GLU A 99 -1.53 -24.61 7.08
CA GLU A 99 -1.37 -24.59 5.63
C GLU A 99 -1.18 -26.02 5.09
N PRO A 100 -1.98 -26.48 4.12
CA PRO A 100 -1.89 -27.84 3.59
C PRO A 100 -0.66 -28.03 2.68
N VAL A 101 -0.13 -26.96 2.12
CA VAL A 101 1.05 -26.92 1.26
C VAL A 101 1.96 -25.78 1.63
N THR A 102 3.22 -25.81 1.19
CA THR A 102 4.13 -24.66 1.37
C THR A 102 3.68 -23.48 0.53
N GLU A 103 3.88 -22.26 1.02
CA GLU A 103 3.59 -21.03 0.25
C GLU A 103 4.33 -21.03 -1.09
N ALA A 104 5.60 -21.46 -1.11
CA ALA A 104 6.39 -21.56 -2.33
C ALA A 104 5.75 -22.51 -3.36
N ARG A 105 5.17 -23.64 -2.93
CA ARG A 105 4.47 -24.56 -3.82
C ARG A 105 3.19 -23.95 -4.37
N CYS A 106 2.38 -23.37 -3.50
CA CYS A 106 1.14 -22.69 -3.88
C CYS A 106 1.41 -21.57 -4.91
N MET A 107 2.45 -20.75 -4.67
CA MET A 107 2.85 -19.68 -5.59
C MET A 107 3.31 -20.23 -6.95
N ALA A 108 4.12 -21.29 -6.95
CA ALA A 108 4.60 -21.88 -8.19
C ALA A 108 3.45 -22.46 -9.03
N ASP A 109 2.54 -23.19 -8.40
CA ASP A 109 1.36 -23.76 -9.07
C ASP A 109 0.48 -22.63 -9.64
N TYR A 110 0.21 -21.57 -8.86
CA TYR A 110 -0.57 -20.42 -9.32
C TYR A 110 0.05 -19.70 -10.53
N LEU A 111 1.36 -19.44 -10.49
CA LEU A 111 2.06 -18.77 -11.59
C LEU A 111 2.09 -19.63 -12.86
N MET A 112 2.24 -20.95 -12.74
CA MET A 112 2.23 -21.86 -13.89
C MET A 112 0.83 -22.05 -14.51
N GLU A 113 -0.23 -21.86 -13.72
CA GLU A 113 -1.60 -21.99 -14.21
C GLU A 113 -2.12 -20.73 -14.91
N ASN A 114 -1.58 -19.57 -14.53
CA ASN A 114 -2.10 -18.27 -14.99
C ASN A 114 -1.11 -17.47 -15.88
N GLY A 115 0.13 -17.97 -16.09
CA GLY A 115 1.15 -17.26 -16.86
C GLY A 115 2.00 -18.08 -17.81
#